data_ba0a9c0516f101a509971b4b0d519c51
#
_entry.id   ba0a9c0516f101a509971b4b0d519c51
#
_cell.length_a   1.000
_cell.length_b   1.000
_cell.length_c   1.000
_cell.angle_alpha   90.00
_cell.angle_beta   90.00
_cell.angle_gamma   90.00
#
_symmetry.space_group_name_H-M   'P 1'
#
loop_
_entity.id
_entity.type
_entity.pdbx_description
1 polymer ?
#
loop_
_entity_poly.entity_id
_entity_poly.type
_entity_poly.pdbx_seq_one_letter_code
_entity_poly.pdbx_strand_id
1 'polypeptide(L)'
;LTNIWRLELLRGDSLLKLGHQDIAEKAYRHAQSIVDLLSGTMVSDEAKIRFGTGKEAITQGLVDIDLKNEDYIKLFEDMERGRARAFVSMLATKQVGMETNHPEIKLIKALDADILAIRQRKNSLTSSKMTLKFSEKELLLKRNRLVEQIRQRGSELADTLSVSTVDLRLVQETLEPKKQLVYFLPTRQLEKIRLLSITKERVVLKELSITEKEMAALINKFMVTVRSNNMERQKTVLNDMLLALAVPDWLQSEAVYVVPSGSLHFIPWGALEIGFPVAVLPTGGWVSRVSVDKFNSPTAVIVGDPEFGGLFPQLPGAREETIAVAKNYGSSPLTGKKATEQELRKQVGQGVDVLHLATHALYDPIAPLQSSLLLTDGENAVPLTAEALFRHPLKASVVVLSACETGMGEVIAGDDLLGLTRSFYLGGSRVVVSSLWPVED
;
A
#
# COMPACT_ATOMS: atom_id res chain seq x y z
N LEU A 1 19.54 21.79 2.79
CA LEU A 1 18.25 21.18 3.14
C LEU A 1 18.32 19.65 3.23
N THR A 2 19.09 18.99 2.37
CA THR A 2 19.13 17.50 2.24
C THR A 2 19.54 16.75 3.52
N ASN A 3 20.26 17.36 4.44
CA ASN A 3 20.72 16.72 5.68
C ASN A 3 20.03 17.27 6.95
N ILE A 4 19.25 18.34 6.85
CA ILE A 4 18.62 18.98 8.04
C ILE A 4 17.60 18.03 8.68
N TRP A 5 16.82 17.31 7.91
CA TRP A 5 15.87 16.33 8.44
C TRP A 5 16.54 15.21 9.25
N ARG A 6 17.78 14.80 8.84
CA ARG A 6 18.57 13.81 9.59
C ARG A 6 19.06 14.36 10.92
N LEU A 7 19.45 15.62 10.95
CA LEU A 7 19.84 16.30 12.19
C LEU A 7 18.65 16.42 13.14
N GLU A 8 17.47 16.76 12.63
CA GLU A 8 16.25 16.81 13.43
C GLU A 8 15.80 15.42 13.89
N LEU A 9 15.96 14.38 13.09
CA LEU A 9 15.74 12.99 13.49
C LEU A 9 16.67 12.60 14.65
N LEU A 10 17.98 12.80 14.49
CA LEU A 10 18.98 12.52 15.54
C LEU A 10 18.74 13.34 16.82
N ARG A 11 18.30 14.59 16.66
CA ARG A 11 17.90 15.45 17.79
C ARG A 11 16.68 14.87 18.49
N GLY A 12 15.67 14.43 17.74
CA GLY A 12 14.49 13.76 18.28
C GLY A 12 14.85 12.49 19.06
N ASP A 13 15.67 11.61 18.48
CA ASP A 13 16.16 10.38 19.12
C ASP A 13 16.91 10.67 20.43
N SER A 14 17.77 11.68 20.44
CA SER A 14 18.55 12.08 21.62
C SER A 14 17.65 12.63 22.71
N LEU A 15 16.70 13.50 22.36
CA LEU A 15 15.74 14.10 23.29
C LEU A 15 14.80 13.04 23.90
N LEU A 16 14.37 12.07 23.08
CA LEU A 16 13.51 10.99 23.54
C LEU A 16 14.24 10.10 24.57
N LYS A 17 15.53 9.80 24.31
CA LYS A 17 16.38 9.07 25.27
C LYS A 17 16.61 9.83 26.58
N LEU A 18 16.67 11.14 26.53
CA LEU A 18 16.80 12.02 27.70
C LEU A 18 15.47 12.28 28.43
N GLY A 19 14.35 11.74 27.94
CA GLY A 19 13.03 11.89 28.56
C GLY A 19 12.31 13.19 28.17
N HIS A 20 12.86 14.02 27.27
CA HIS A 20 12.25 15.28 26.79
C HIS A 20 11.28 15.03 25.65
N GLN A 21 10.18 14.33 25.94
CA GLN A 21 9.23 13.81 24.94
C GLN A 21 8.59 14.89 24.08
N ASP A 22 8.11 16.01 24.66
CA ASP A 22 7.46 17.10 23.92
C ASP A 22 8.40 17.78 22.92
N ILE A 23 9.69 17.90 23.29
CA ILE A 23 10.69 18.52 22.42
C ILE A 23 11.13 17.53 21.34
N ALA A 24 11.21 16.23 21.67
CA ALA A 24 11.49 15.16 20.72
C ALA A 24 10.39 15.10 19.64
N GLU A 25 9.12 15.17 20.02
CA GLU A 25 8.00 15.21 19.08
C GLU A 25 8.13 16.39 18.10
N LYS A 26 8.43 17.58 18.58
CA LYS A 26 8.63 18.76 17.73
C LYS A 26 9.78 18.55 16.74
N ALA A 27 10.87 17.90 17.16
CA ALA A 27 11.99 17.60 16.28
C ALA A 27 11.59 16.59 15.18
N TYR A 28 10.89 15.51 15.54
CA TYR A 28 10.38 14.55 14.56
C TYR A 28 9.36 15.18 13.59
N ARG A 29 8.43 16.01 14.08
CA ARG A 29 7.48 16.77 13.24
C ARG A 29 8.19 17.72 12.27
N HIS A 30 9.28 18.35 12.71
CA HIS A 30 10.10 19.21 11.85
C HIS A 30 10.85 18.37 10.82
N ALA A 31 11.49 17.27 11.22
CA ALA A 31 12.11 16.34 10.29
C ALA A 31 11.10 15.84 9.23
N GLN A 32 9.89 15.49 9.66
CA GLN A 32 8.80 15.07 8.82
C GLN A 32 8.39 16.13 7.79
N SER A 33 8.27 17.41 8.20
CA SER A 33 7.92 18.52 7.30
C SER A 33 8.98 18.78 6.23
N ILE A 34 10.27 18.66 6.61
CA ILE A 34 11.39 18.80 5.67
C ILE A 34 11.39 17.65 4.66
N VAL A 35 11.13 16.43 5.12
CA VAL A 35 11.00 15.24 4.26
C VAL A 35 9.88 15.41 3.24
N ASP A 36 8.74 15.96 3.65
CA ASP A 36 7.61 16.21 2.77
C ASP A 36 7.94 17.22 1.67
N LEU A 37 8.63 18.29 2.05
CA LEU A 37 9.09 19.32 1.12
C LEU A 37 10.08 18.74 0.08
N LEU A 38 11.05 17.95 0.55
CA LEU A 38 12.08 17.37 -0.31
C LEU A 38 11.52 16.26 -1.22
N SER A 39 10.55 15.48 -0.76
CA SER A 39 9.93 14.42 -1.56
C SER A 39 9.30 14.93 -2.86
N GLY A 40 8.78 16.16 -2.86
CA GLY A 40 8.22 16.80 -4.06
C GLY A 40 9.26 17.30 -5.07
N THR A 41 10.55 17.33 -4.72
CA THR A 41 11.62 17.90 -5.56
C THR A 41 12.60 16.87 -6.13
N MET A 42 12.50 15.58 -5.75
CA MET A 42 13.45 14.55 -6.18
C MET A 42 13.12 13.97 -7.56
N VAL A 43 14.10 13.94 -8.44
CA VAL A 43 13.94 13.54 -9.85
C VAL A 43 14.34 12.08 -10.10
N SER A 44 15.21 11.44 -9.27
CA SER A 44 15.67 10.08 -9.50
C SER A 44 15.11 9.06 -8.51
N ASP A 45 14.82 7.85 -8.99
CA ASP A 45 14.26 6.76 -8.16
C ASP A 45 15.26 6.28 -7.10
N GLU A 46 16.58 6.26 -7.40
CA GLU A 46 17.63 5.96 -6.41
C GLU A 46 17.68 6.95 -5.25
N ALA A 47 17.53 8.24 -5.55
CA ALA A 47 17.49 9.28 -4.50
C ALA A 47 16.25 9.09 -3.60
N LYS A 48 15.13 8.62 -4.15
CA LYS A 48 13.88 8.36 -3.43
C LYS A 48 13.96 7.13 -2.54
N ILE A 49 14.55 6.04 -3.04
CA ILE A 49 14.76 4.80 -2.26
C ILE A 49 15.67 5.11 -1.06
N ARG A 50 16.83 5.75 -1.29
CA ARG A 50 17.71 6.18 -0.18
C ARG A 50 17.08 7.17 0.77
N PHE A 51 16.13 7.93 0.31
CA PHE A 51 15.38 8.90 1.12
C PHE A 51 14.26 8.24 1.90
N GLY A 52 13.71 7.11 1.40
CA GLY A 52 12.66 6.32 2.05
C GLY A 52 13.08 5.77 3.41
N THR A 53 14.30 5.21 3.53
CA THR A 53 14.80 4.59 4.76
C THR A 53 14.85 5.51 5.98
N GLY A 54 14.99 6.82 5.78
CA GLY A 54 14.98 7.78 6.90
C GLY A 54 13.60 8.21 7.36
N LYS A 55 12.57 8.03 6.52
CA LYS A 55 11.19 8.41 6.84
C LYS A 55 10.56 7.46 7.87
N GLU A 56 10.88 6.19 7.77
CA GLU A 56 10.43 5.16 8.71
C GLU A 56 10.89 5.47 10.14
N ALA A 57 12.15 5.87 10.31
CA ALA A 57 12.69 6.22 11.63
C ALA A 57 11.96 7.42 12.26
N ILE A 58 11.52 8.40 11.46
CA ILE A 58 10.71 9.53 11.94
C ILE A 58 9.35 9.05 12.41
N THR A 59 8.69 8.22 11.61
CA THR A 59 7.37 7.63 11.95
C THR A 59 7.50 6.78 13.22
N GLN A 60 8.55 5.95 13.30
CA GLN A 60 8.83 5.14 14.49
C GLN A 60 9.00 5.99 15.75
N GLY A 61 9.73 7.10 15.67
CA GLY A 61 9.91 8.01 16.81
C GLY A 61 8.59 8.64 17.27
N LEU A 62 7.69 8.99 16.34
CA LEU A 62 6.35 9.48 16.67
C LEU A 62 5.47 8.38 17.27
N VAL A 63 5.49 7.18 16.69
CA VAL A 63 4.79 5.99 17.21
C VAL A 63 5.22 5.69 18.66
N ASP A 64 6.53 5.72 18.95
CA ASP A 64 7.05 5.48 20.31
C ASP A 64 6.53 6.52 21.33
N ILE A 65 6.34 7.77 20.91
CA ILE A 65 5.77 8.86 21.72
C ILE A 65 4.28 8.62 21.96
N ASP A 66 3.52 8.38 20.89
CA ASP A 66 2.07 8.22 20.95
C ASP A 66 1.68 6.96 21.75
N LEU A 67 2.48 5.89 21.68
CA LEU A 67 2.33 4.69 22.52
C LEU A 67 2.51 5.00 24.00
N LYS A 68 3.52 5.80 24.38
CA LYS A 68 3.73 6.21 25.78
C LYS A 68 2.60 7.08 26.31
N ASN A 69 1.97 7.86 25.43
CA ASN A 69 0.85 8.72 25.79
C ASN A 69 -0.50 8.00 25.74
N GLU A 70 -0.53 6.74 25.29
CA GLU A 70 -1.76 5.97 25.04
C GLU A 70 -2.73 6.68 24.08
N ASP A 71 -2.20 7.54 23.20
CA ASP A 71 -3.00 8.28 22.20
C ASP A 71 -3.11 7.48 20.90
N TYR A 72 -4.00 6.49 20.91
CA TYR A 72 -4.18 5.58 19.75
C TYR A 72 -4.77 6.26 18.53
N ILE A 73 -5.47 7.40 18.69
CA ILE A 73 -5.99 8.18 17.58
C ILE A 73 -4.82 8.80 16.83
N LYS A 74 -3.96 9.49 17.55
CA LYS A 74 -2.77 10.14 16.98
C LYS A 74 -1.77 9.12 16.44
N LEU A 75 -1.58 8.01 17.14
CA LEU A 75 -0.79 6.89 16.69
C LEU A 75 -1.24 6.40 15.31
N PHE A 76 -2.54 6.14 15.13
CA PHE A 76 -3.10 5.71 13.86
C PHE A 76 -2.89 6.77 12.75
N GLU A 77 -3.18 8.03 13.05
CA GLU A 77 -3.00 9.13 12.09
C GLU A 77 -1.54 9.29 11.64
N ASP A 78 -0.58 9.13 12.54
CA ASP A 78 0.85 9.25 12.23
C ASP A 78 1.34 8.06 11.39
N MET A 79 0.84 6.87 11.65
CA MET A 79 1.13 5.69 10.83
C MET A 79 0.51 5.83 9.43
N GLU A 80 -0.77 6.19 9.32
CA GLU A 80 -1.44 6.42 8.03
C GLU A 80 -0.72 7.51 7.22
N ARG A 81 -0.29 8.58 7.88
CA ARG A 81 0.48 9.65 7.24
C ARG A 81 1.83 9.15 6.73
N GLY A 82 2.50 8.27 7.47
CA GLY A 82 3.75 7.64 7.04
C GLY A 82 3.55 6.81 5.77
N ARG A 83 2.54 5.94 5.75
CA ARG A 83 2.19 5.04 4.62
C ARG A 83 1.67 5.80 3.42
N ALA A 84 0.74 6.72 3.62
CA ALA A 84 0.21 7.58 2.55
C ALA A 84 1.31 8.36 1.84
N ARG A 85 2.35 8.80 2.56
CA ARG A 85 3.48 9.51 1.98
C ARG A 85 4.38 8.67 1.10
N ALA A 86 4.64 7.43 1.45
CA ALA A 86 5.37 6.52 0.58
C ALA A 86 4.61 6.37 -0.75
N PHE A 87 3.29 6.24 -0.67
CA PHE A 87 2.38 6.18 -1.81
C PHE A 87 2.33 7.49 -2.62
N VAL A 88 2.14 8.65 -1.97
CA VAL A 88 2.11 9.98 -2.60
C VAL A 88 3.48 10.39 -3.14
N SER A 89 4.57 9.98 -2.51
CA SER A 89 5.92 10.22 -3.02
C SER A 89 6.17 9.53 -4.36
N MET A 90 5.64 8.33 -4.54
CA MET A 90 5.66 7.63 -5.84
C MET A 90 4.79 8.34 -6.88
N LEU A 91 3.62 8.84 -6.47
CA LEU A 91 2.74 9.64 -7.34
C LEU A 91 3.38 10.95 -7.76
N ALA A 92 3.99 11.67 -6.83
CA ALA A 92 4.64 12.96 -7.09
C ALA A 92 5.80 12.84 -8.09
N THR A 93 6.45 11.68 -8.16
CA THR A 93 7.50 11.40 -9.14
C THR A 93 7.00 11.40 -10.57
N LYS A 94 5.73 11.09 -10.78
CA LYS A 94 5.12 11.01 -12.11
C LYS A 94 4.39 12.27 -12.56
N GLN A 95 4.06 13.16 -11.65
CA GLN A 95 3.43 14.43 -12.02
C GLN A 95 4.33 15.34 -12.88
N VAL A 96 5.59 15.00 -13.08
CA VAL A 96 6.46 15.66 -14.08
C VAL A 96 6.09 15.29 -15.51
N GLY A 97 5.36 14.19 -15.74
CA GLY A 97 4.92 13.76 -17.08
C GLY A 97 3.41 13.78 -17.35
N MET A 98 2.58 13.89 -16.31
CA MET A 98 1.14 14.12 -16.48
C MET A 98 0.87 15.61 -16.46
N GLU A 99 0.16 16.10 -17.48
CA GLU A 99 -0.18 17.52 -17.65
C GLU A 99 -0.65 18.17 -16.34
N THR A 100 0.23 18.93 -15.74
CA THR A 100 -0.03 19.78 -14.56
C THR A 100 -1.03 20.92 -14.87
N ASN A 101 -1.81 20.80 -15.91
CA ASN A 101 -2.69 21.84 -16.42
C ASN A 101 -4.08 21.89 -15.78
N HIS A 102 -4.41 20.95 -14.86
CA HIS A 102 -5.64 21.08 -14.09
C HIS A 102 -5.54 22.24 -13.11
N PRO A 103 -6.33 23.32 -13.27
CA PRO A 103 -6.25 24.50 -12.43
C PRO A 103 -6.51 24.20 -10.96
N GLU A 104 -7.33 23.18 -10.67
CA GLU A 104 -7.66 22.75 -9.31
C GLU A 104 -6.46 22.12 -8.60
N ILE A 105 -5.60 21.39 -9.30
CA ILE A 105 -4.38 20.81 -8.73
C ILE A 105 -3.36 21.89 -8.37
N LYS A 106 -3.22 22.89 -9.23
CA LYS A 106 -2.39 24.07 -8.95
C LYS A 106 -2.88 24.80 -7.68
N LEU A 107 -4.20 24.90 -7.53
CA LEU A 107 -4.81 25.55 -6.38
C LEU A 107 -4.62 24.73 -5.10
N ILE A 108 -4.75 23.40 -5.14
CA ILE A 108 -4.47 22.53 -3.98
C ILE A 108 -3.00 22.68 -3.55
N LYS A 109 -2.06 22.65 -4.51
CA LYS A 109 -0.62 22.84 -4.22
C LYS A 109 -0.34 24.21 -3.59
N ALA A 110 -0.99 25.26 -4.06
CA ALA A 110 -0.87 26.60 -3.47
C ALA A 110 -1.41 26.62 -2.04
N LEU A 111 -2.58 26.03 -1.80
CA LEU A 111 -3.15 25.91 -0.45
C LEU A 111 -2.27 25.09 0.50
N ASP A 112 -1.68 24.00 0.04
CA ASP A 112 -0.76 23.18 0.83
C ASP A 112 0.52 23.96 1.19
N ALA A 113 1.05 24.77 0.27
CA ALA A 113 2.17 25.68 0.54
C ALA A 113 1.81 26.77 1.57
N ASP A 114 0.63 27.36 1.47
CA ASP A 114 0.15 28.36 2.43
C ASP A 114 -0.08 27.78 3.82
N ILE A 115 -0.67 26.57 3.90
CA ILE A 115 -0.85 25.85 5.16
C ILE A 115 0.51 25.55 5.81
N LEU A 116 1.49 25.13 5.01
CA LEU A 116 2.85 24.87 5.49
C LEU A 116 3.52 26.14 6.00
N ALA A 117 3.38 27.26 5.28
CA ALA A 117 3.93 28.55 5.69
C ALA A 117 3.32 29.04 7.02
N ILE A 118 2.01 28.85 7.23
CA ILE A 118 1.34 29.17 8.49
C ILE A 118 1.86 28.27 9.63
N ARG A 119 2.03 26.98 9.39
CA ARG A 119 2.57 26.05 10.39
C ARG A 119 4.01 26.39 10.79
N GLN A 120 4.83 26.80 9.83
CA GLN A 120 6.20 27.27 10.10
C GLN A 120 6.21 28.55 10.94
N ARG A 121 5.34 29.54 10.62
CA ARG A 121 5.19 30.76 11.40
C ARG A 121 4.66 30.53 12.81
N LYS A 122 3.77 29.55 13.01
CA LYS A 122 3.29 29.12 14.34
C LYS A 122 4.42 28.65 15.26
N ASN A 123 5.44 28.00 14.70
CA ASN A 123 6.57 27.48 15.46
C ASN A 123 7.59 28.56 15.84
N SER A 124 7.55 29.74 15.21
CA SER A 124 8.52 30.82 15.40
C SER A 124 8.02 32.00 16.24
N LEU A 125 6.71 32.12 16.52
CA LEU A 125 6.12 33.29 17.16
C LEU A 125 5.24 32.94 18.38
N THR A 126 5.55 33.56 19.52
CA THR A 126 4.86 33.31 20.79
C THR A 126 3.54 34.10 20.99
N SER A 127 3.23 35.11 20.20
CA SER A 127 2.13 36.06 20.50
C SER A 127 0.95 36.10 19.51
N SER A 128 0.91 35.33 18.45
CA SER A 128 -0.20 35.33 17.46
C SER A 128 -0.83 33.98 17.17
N LYS A 129 -0.78 33.07 18.11
CA LYS A 129 -1.22 31.66 17.89
C LYS A 129 -2.70 31.51 17.52
N MET A 130 -3.57 32.42 17.95
CA MET A 130 -5.01 32.29 17.76
C MET A 130 -5.45 32.67 16.34
N THR A 131 -4.92 33.78 15.81
CA THR A 131 -5.20 34.22 14.43
C THR A 131 -4.65 33.23 13.40
N LEU A 132 -3.45 32.70 13.64
CA LEU A 132 -2.84 31.68 12.77
C LEU A 132 -3.58 30.33 12.79
N LYS A 133 -4.19 29.95 13.94
CA LYS A 133 -5.06 28.77 14.02
C LYS A 133 -6.33 28.94 13.18
N PHE A 134 -6.94 30.11 13.17
CA PHE A 134 -8.11 30.39 12.34
C PHE A 134 -7.77 30.33 10.85
N SER A 135 -6.69 30.98 10.44
CA SER A 135 -6.24 30.96 9.04
C SER A 135 -5.87 29.57 8.55
N GLU A 136 -5.21 28.73 9.37
CA GLU A 136 -4.91 27.34 9.01
C GLU A 136 -6.18 26.53 8.84
N LYS A 137 -7.14 26.64 9.77
CA LYS A 137 -8.43 25.94 9.70
C LYS A 137 -9.23 26.32 8.45
N GLU A 138 -9.20 27.60 8.09
CA GLU A 138 -9.90 28.10 6.90
C GLU A 138 -9.28 27.55 5.60
N LEU A 139 -7.95 27.54 5.50
CA LEU A 139 -7.24 26.97 4.35
C LEU A 139 -7.48 25.45 4.24
N LEU A 140 -7.47 24.72 5.36
CA LEU A 140 -7.78 23.29 5.38
C LEU A 140 -9.22 23.02 4.93
N LEU A 141 -10.18 23.82 5.38
CA LEU A 141 -11.57 23.70 4.93
C LEU A 141 -11.71 23.98 3.44
N LYS A 142 -11.02 25.00 2.92
CA LYS A 142 -11.01 25.34 1.49
C LYS A 142 -10.39 24.23 0.65
N ARG A 143 -9.27 23.67 1.12
CA ARG A 143 -8.60 22.53 0.51
C ARG A 143 -9.52 21.29 0.45
N ASN A 144 -10.14 20.94 1.57
CA ASN A 144 -11.03 19.79 1.66
C ASN A 144 -12.27 19.94 0.78
N ARG A 145 -12.87 21.13 0.69
CA ARG A 145 -13.96 21.41 -0.24
C ARG A 145 -13.52 21.23 -1.71
N LEU A 146 -12.32 21.66 -2.05
CA LEU A 146 -11.79 21.52 -3.41
C LEU A 146 -11.53 20.06 -3.76
N VAL A 147 -10.96 19.29 -2.83
CA VAL A 147 -10.77 17.83 -2.99
C VAL A 147 -12.12 17.14 -3.16
N GLU A 148 -13.14 17.51 -2.38
CA GLU A 148 -14.48 16.94 -2.49
C GLU A 148 -15.16 17.31 -3.82
N GLN A 149 -14.99 18.53 -4.31
CA GLN A 149 -15.49 18.94 -5.63
C GLN A 149 -14.84 18.14 -6.76
N ILE A 150 -13.55 17.88 -6.68
CA ILE A 150 -12.83 17.03 -7.65
C ILE A 150 -13.36 15.60 -7.59
N ARG A 151 -13.63 15.09 -6.37
CA ARG A 151 -14.20 13.75 -6.12
C ARG A 151 -15.59 13.60 -6.74
N GLN A 152 -16.48 14.58 -6.52
CA GLN A 152 -17.84 14.57 -7.09
C GLN A 152 -17.86 14.62 -8.62
N ARG A 153 -16.80 15.11 -9.24
CA ARG A 153 -16.62 15.11 -10.70
C ARG A 153 -16.04 13.82 -11.26
N GLY A 154 -15.84 12.79 -10.42
CA GLY A 154 -15.35 11.47 -10.83
C GLY A 154 -13.87 11.43 -11.20
N SER A 155 -13.07 12.36 -10.72
CA SER A 155 -11.62 12.37 -10.94
C SER A 155 -10.93 11.41 -9.99
N GLU A 156 -10.34 10.33 -10.51
CA GLU A 156 -9.52 9.35 -9.77
C GLU A 156 -8.39 10.00 -8.95
N LEU A 157 -8.02 11.21 -9.33
CA LEU A 157 -7.00 12.01 -8.67
C LEU A 157 -7.43 12.51 -7.27
N ALA A 158 -8.72 12.75 -7.07
CA ALA A 158 -9.26 13.19 -5.78
C ALA A 158 -9.12 12.12 -4.70
N ASP A 159 -9.32 10.86 -5.10
CA ASP A 159 -9.18 9.72 -4.20
C ASP A 159 -7.74 9.53 -3.74
N THR A 160 -6.79 9.83 -4.61
CA THR A 160 -5.35 9.79 -4.30
C THR A 160 -4.92 10.90 -3.36
N LEU A 161 -5.51 12.09 -3.51
CA LEU A 161 -5.22 13.25 -2.65
C LEU A 161 -5.91 13.14 -1.27
N SER A 162 -7.00 12.36 -1.15
CA SER A 162 -7.75 12.19 0.10
C SER A 162 -7.15 11.18 1.07
N VAL A 163 -6.27 10.29 0.62
CA VAL A 163 -5.59 9.28 1.47
C VAL A 163 -4.70 9.93 2.56
N SER A 164 -4.36 11.21 2.44
CA SER A 164 -3.47 11.91 3.36
C SER A 164 -4.07 12.32 4.72
N THR A 165 -5.35 12.07 4.97
CA THR A 165 -6.04 12.54 6.19
C THR A 165 -7.10 11.55 6.69
N VAL A 166 -6.77 10.26 6.74
CA VAL A 166 -7.72 9.27 7.28
C VAL A 166 -7.73 9.39 8.80
N ASP A 167 -8.86 9.85 9.33
CA ASP A 167 -9.17 9.86 10.76
C ASP A 167 -9.58 8.43 11.18
N LEU A 168 -9.08 7.96 12.31
CA LEU A 168 -9.44 6.67 12.90
C LEU A 168 -10.96 6.53 13.09
N ARG A 169 -11.66 7.60 13.45
CA ARG A 169 -13.12 7.60 13.62
C ARG A 169 -13.84 7.32 12.30
N LEU A 170 -13.38 7.90 11.21
CA LEU A 170 -13.95 7.63 9.89
C LEU A 170 -13.76 6.16 9.50
N VAL A 171 -12.60 5.57 9.81
CA VAL A 171 -12.37 4.13 9.60
C VAL A 171 -13.33 3.30 10.43
N GLN A 172 -13.52 3.63 11.71
CA GLN A 172 -14.46 2.92 12.58
C GLN A 172 -15.92 3.04 12.09
N GLU A 173 -16.34 4.21 11.64
CA GLU A 173 -17.68 4.43 11.07
C GLU A 173 -17.91 3.60 9.80
N THR A 174 -16.87 3.42 9.00
CA THR A 174 -16.90 2.66 7.74
C THR A 174 -16.85 1.15 7.96
N LEU A 175 -16.25 0.69 9.07
CA LEU A 175 -16.22 -0.74 9.39
C LEU A 175 -17.63 -1.29 9.58
N GLU A 176 -17.94 -2.33 8.82
CA GLU A 176 -19.18 -3.09 9.01
C GLU A 176 -19.18 -3.81 10.37
N PRO A 177 -20.36 -4.03 10.99
CA PRO A 177 -20.45 -4.88 12.17
C PRO A 177 -19.81 -6.24 11.91
N LYS A 178 -19.09 -6.77 12.91
CA LYS A 178 -18.40 -8.06 12.84
C LYS A 178 -17.18 -8.09 11.87
N LYS A 179 -16.74 -6.96 11.36
CA LYS A 179 -15.45 -6.81 10.68
C LYS A 179 -14.45 -6.08 11.57
N GLN A 180 -13.20 -6.40 11.41
CA GLN A 180 -12.11 -5.89 12.22
C GLN A 180 -10.94 -5.47 11.35
N LEU A 181 -10.35 -4.33 11.67
CA LEU A 181 -9.07 -3.91 11.10
C LEU A 181 -7.96 -4.18 12.12
N VAL A 182 -6.99 -4.95 11.71
CA VAL A 182 -5.77 -5.24 12.47
C VAL A 182 -4.62 -4.47 11.83
N TYR A 183 -4.12 -3.50 12.56
CA TYR A 183 -3.08 -2.61 12.07
C TYR A 183 -1.78 -2.89 12.81
N PHE A 184 -0.82 -3.54 12.15
CA PHE A 184 0.48 -3.83 12.73
C PHE A 184 1.34 -2.58 12.77
N LEU A 185 1.96 -2.33 13.94
CA LEU A 185 2.83 -1.20 14.16
C LEU A 185 4.23 -1.49 13.59
N PRO A 186 4.94 -0.47 13.07
CA PRO A 186 6.35 -0.60 12.77
C PRO A 186 7.10 -1.07 14.03
N THR A 187 7.90 -2.10 13.89
CA THR A 187 8.57 -2.74 15.03
C THR A 187 10.04 -2.97 14.73
N ARG A 188 10.94 -2.66 15.66
CA ARG A 188 12.36 -2.96 15.51
C ARG A 188 12.60 -4.46 15.63
N GLN A 189 13.65 -4.99 15.00
CA GLN A 189 13.91 -6.43 14.87
C GLN A 189 13.89 -7.21 16.20
N LEU A 190 14.33 -6.59 17.30
CA LEU A 190 14.40 -7.22 18.61
C LEU A 190 13.21 -6.88 19.53
N GLU A 191 12.28 -6.07 19.04
CA GLU A 191 11.08 -5.72 19.80
C GLU A 191 9.95 -6.69 19.50
N LYS A 192 9.06 -6.85 20.46
CA LYS A 192 7.82 -7.62 20.29
C LYS A 192 6.89 -6.90 19.30
N ILE A 193 6.22 -7.69 18.49
CA ILE A 193 5.25 -7.19 17.53
C ILE A 193 4.06 -6.61 18.29
N ARG A 194 3.64 -5.41 17.91
CA ARG A 194 2.46 -4.73 18.44
C ARG A 194 1.46 -4.46 17.32
N LEU A 195 0.19 -4.45 17.67
CA LEU A 195 -0.89 -4.16 16.74
C LEU A 195 -2.00 -3.35 17.40
N LEU A 196 -2.69 -2.53 16.62
CA LEU A 196 -3.99 -1.99 16.96
C LEU A 196 -5.08 -2.92 16.40
N SER A 197 -5.93 -3.39 17.29
CA SER A 197 -7.17 -4.08 16.95
C SER A 197 -8.30 -3.04 16.95
N ILE A 198 -8.85 -2.77 15.79
CA ILE A 198 -9.82 -1.71 15.54
C ILE A 198 -11.14 -2.34 15.12
N THR A 199 -12.17 -2.12 15.89
CA THR A 199 -13.58 -2.43 15.54
C THR A 199 -14.38 -1.15 15.46
N LYS A 200 -15.63 -1.25 15.08
CA LYS A 200 -16.54 -0.09 15.04
C LYS A 200 -16.64 0.61 16.40
N GLU A 201 -16.57 -0.16 17.49
CA GLU A 201 -16.84 0.32 18.86
C GLU A 201 -15.55 0.67 19.64
N ARG A 202 -14.44 0.05 19.33
CA ARG A 202 -13.22 0.14 20.15
C ARG A 202 -11.93 0.02 19.38
N VAL A 203 -10.89 0.58 19.99
CA VAL A 203 -9.49 0.40 19.59
C VAL A 203 -8.73 -0.18 20.76
N VAL A 204 -7.97 -1.24 20.52
CA VAL A 204 -7.19 -1.94 21.57
C VAL A 204 -5.79 -2.16 21.06
N LEU A 205 -4.79 -1.73 21.84
CA LEU A 205 -3.40 -2.08 21.59
C LEU A 205 -3.15 -3.51 22.13
N LYS A 206 -2.49 -4.32 21.33
CA LYS A 206 -2.01 -5.66 21.70
C LYS A 206 -0.53 -5.79 21.42
N GLU A 207 0.17 -6.50 22.31
CA GLU A 207 1.56 -6.90 22.13
C GLU A 207 1.59 -8.44 22.04
N LEU A 208 2.25 -8.93 20.99
CA LEU A 208 2.44 -10.37 20.78
C LEU A 208 3.64 -10.87 21.59
N SER A 209 3.72 -12.16 21.84
CA SER A 209 4.86 -12.78 22.53
C SER A 209 6.10 -12.92 21.65
N ILE A 210 5.94 -12.76 20.33
CA ILE A 210 6.99 -12.93 19.32
C ILE A 210 7.60 -11.60 18.89
N THR A 211 8.90 -11.60 18.60
CA THR A 211 9.63 -10.46 18.04
C THR A 211 9.54 -10.45 16.50
N GLU A 212 9.79 -9.28 15.90
CA GLU A 212 9.89 -9.13 14.44
C GLU A 212 10.92 -10.09 13.84
N LYS A 213 12.07 -10.25 14.48
CA LYS A 213 13.15 -11.17 14.04
C LYS A 213 12.71 -12.63 14.05
N GLU A 214 12.01 -13.06 15.08
CA GLU A 214 11.52 -14.44 15.19
C GLU A 214 10.45 -14.71 14.14
N MET A 215 9.53 -13.78 13.92
CA MET A 215 8.52 -13.89 12.85
C MET A 215 9.17 -13.94 11.47
N ALA A 216 10.13 -13.08 11.19
CA ALA A 216 10.89 -13.11 9.93
C ALA A 216 11.60 -14.46 9.71
N ALA A 217 12.10 -15.09 10.79
CA ALA A 217 12.70 -16.43 10.73
C ALA A 217 11.64 -17.50 10.38
N LEU A 218 10.42 -17.44 10.93
CA LEU A 218 9.33 -18.34 10.56
C LEU A 218 8.91 -18.17 9.10
N ILE A 219 8.80 -16.93 8.63
CA ILE A 219 8.48 -16.62 7.23
C ILE A 219 9.54 -17.21 6.30
N ASN A 220 10.83 -16.98 6.58
CA ASN A 220 11.91 -17.57 5.80
C ASN A 220 11.88 -19.11 5.81
N LYS A 221 11.63 -19.72 6.96
CA LYS A 221 11.47 -21.17 7.08
C LYS A 221 10.31 -21.67 6.22
N PHE A 222 9.17 -20.97 6.20
CA PHE A 222 8.04 -21.29 5.32
C PHE A 222 8.43 -21.22 3.84
N MET A 223 9.08 -20.15 3.40
CA MET A 223 9.51 -19.96 2.01
C MET A 223 10.47 -21.06 1.54
N VAL A 224 11.34 -21.57 2.42
CA VAL A 224 12.19 -22.73 2.13
C VAL A 224 11.35 -23.99 1.94
N THR A 225 10.31 -24.20 2.75
CA THR A 225 9.43 -25.37 2.62
C THR A 225 8.57 -25.33 1.35
N VAL A 226 8.15 -24.14 0.92
CA VAL A 226 7.45 -23.95 -0.35
C VAL A 226 8.35 -24.34 -1.53
N ARG A 227 9.58 -23.81 -1.58
CA ARG A 227 10.55 -24.12 -2.64
C ARG A 227 10.93 -25.60 -2.71
N SER A 228 10.89 -26.31 -1.59
CA SER A 228 11.17 -27.77 -1.52
C SER A 228 9.93 -28.63 -1.72
N ASN A 229 8.76 -28.04 -2.00
CA ASN A 229 7.47 -28.70 -2.16
C ASN A 229 7.12 -29.67 -1.01
N ASN A 230 7.48 -29.31 0.24
CA ASN A 230 7.28 -30.16 1.41
C ASN A 230 6.03 -29.75 2.18
N MET A 231 4.89 -30.29 1.79
CA MET A 231 3.56 -29.98 2.34
C MET A 231 3.46 -30.18 3.86
N GLU A 232 4.03 -31.22 4.42
CA GLU A 232 3.97 -31.50 5.87
C GLU A 232 4.73 -30.43 6.67
N ARG A 233 5.92 -30.03 6.18
CA ARG A 233 6.68 -28.97 6.82
C ARG A 233 6.00 -27.61 6.63
N GLN A 234 5.35 -27.36 5.49
CA GLN A 234 4.58 -26.13 5.28
C GLN A 234 3.49 -25.99 6.33
N LYS A 235 2.67 -27.04 6.54
CA LYS A 235 1.62 -27.08 7.56
C LYS A 235 2.17 -26.83 8.97
N THR A 236 3.30 -27.46 9.31
CA THR A 236 3.94 -27.26 10.59
C THR A 236 4.33 -25.79 10.81
N VAL A 237 4.97 -25.15 9.83
CA VAL A 237 5.41 -23.77 9.95
C VAL A 237 4.23 -22.78 9.95
N LEU A 238 3.17 -23.08 9.16
CA LEU A 238 1.95 -22.27 9.19
C LEU A 238 1.29 -22.32 10.58
N ASN A 239 1.25 -23.51 11.21
CA ASN A 239 0.75 -23.62 12.56
C ASN A 239 1.63 -22.87 13.58
N ASP A 240 2.96 -22.96 13.46
CA ASP A 240 3.89 -22.19 14.29
C ASP A 240 3.63 -20.68 14.16
N MET A 241 3.39 -20.18 12.95
CA MET A 241 3.03 -18.77 12.70
C MET A 241 1.68 -18.41 13.32
N LEU A 242 0.68 -19.26 13.17
CA LEU A 242 -0.67 -19.03 13.70
C LEU A 242 -0.62 -18.91 15.23
N LEU A 243 0.10 -19.82 15.89
CA LEU A 243 0.32 -19.79 17.34
C LEU A 243 1.07 -18.52 17.78
N ALA A 244 2.13 -18.15 17.04
CA ALA A 244 2.94 -16.98 17.35
C ALA A 244 2.15 -15.66 17.18
N LEU A 245 1.21 -15.61 16.25
CA LEU A 245 0.30 -14.47 16.06
C LEU A 245 -0.76 -14.38 17.16
N ALA A 246 -0.95 -15.44 17.96
CA ALA A 246 -1.96 -15.49 19.03
C ALA A 246 -3.35 -14.97 18.57
N VAL A 247 -3.76 -15.37 17.37
CA VAL A 247 -4.96 -14.86 16.69
C VAL A 247 -6.20 -14.87 17.57
N PRO A 248 -6.51 -15.92 18.39
CA PRO A 248 -7.69 -15.94 19.24
C PRO A 248 -7.74 -14.81 20.27
N ASP A 249 -6.58 -14.26 20.68
CA ASP A 249 -6.51 -13.27 21.75
C ASP A 249 -6.96 -11.86 21.30
N TRP A 250 -6.88 -11.56 20.02
CA TRP A 250 -7.18 -10.23 19.50
C TRP A 250 -8.24 -10.22 18.39
N LEU A 251 -8.67 -11.38 17.94
CA LEU A 251 -9.62 -11.52 16.86
C LEU A 251 -11.00 -11.94 17.38
N GLN A 252 -11.99 -11.10 17.11
CA GLN A 252 -13.37 -11.26 17.60
C GLN A 252 -14.41 -10.98 16.50
N SER A 253 -14.05 -11.26 15.24
CA SER A 253 -14.82 -10.87 14.07
C SER A 253 -14.98 -12.02 13.08
N GLU A 254 -15.94 -11.89 12.17
CA GLU A 254 -16.21 -12.86 11.11
C GLU A 254 -15.36 -12.63 9.85
N ALA A 255 -14.70 -11.47 9.74
CA ALA A 255 -13.78 -11.13 8.66
C ALA A 255 -12.77 -10.08 9.13
N VAL A 256 -11.55 -10.14 8.61
CA VAL A 256 -10.44 -9.30 9.05
C VAL A 256 -9.76 -8.60 7.89
N TYR A 257 -9.55 -7.32 8.08
CA TYR A 257 -8.62 -6.52 7.28
C TYR A 257 -7.30 -6.42 8.03
N VAL A 258 -6.20 -6.73 7.37
CA VAL A 258 -4.86 -6.67 7.94
C VAL A 258 -4.06 -5.59 7.22
N VAL A 259 -3.48 -4.68 7.98
CA VAL A 259 -2.45 -3.75 7.49
C VAL A 259 -1.12 -4.20 8.10
N PRO A 260 -0.31 -4.97 7.36
CA PRO A 260 0.94 -5.50 7.86
C PRO A 260 2.03 -4.44 7.94
N SER A 261 3.11 -4.71 8.66
CA SER A 261 4.32 -3.90 8.77
C SER A 261 5.55 -4.79 8.64
N GLY A 262 6.63 -4.29 8.04
CA GLY A 262 7.90 -5.00 7.94
C GLY A 262 7.78 -6.39 7.29
N SER A 263 8.35 -7.42 7.92
CA SER A 263 8.31 -8.79 7.43
C SER A 263 6.91 -9.40 7.36
N LEU A 264 5.93 -8.82 8.10
CA LEU A 264 4.56 -9.32 8.15
C LEU A 264 3.82 -9.21 6.79
N HIS A 265 4.34 -8.43 5.85
CA HIS A 265 3.86 -8.42 4.48
C HIS A 265 3.99 -9.77 3.77
N PHE A 266 4.95 -10.60 4.19
CA PHE A 266 5.20 -11.93 3.62
C PHE A 266 4.48 -13.06 4.35
N ILE A 267 3.67 -12.76 5.35
CA ILE A 267 2.82 -13.77 5.98
C ILE A 267 1.78 -14.25 4.96
N PRO A 268 1.68 -15.56 4.72
CA PRO A 268 0.67 -16.11 3.83
C PRO A 268 -0.71 -16.14 4.51
N TRP A 269 -1.30 -14.97 4.74
CA TRP A 269 -2.55 -14.81 5.49
C TRP A 269 -3.67 -15.72 5.00
N GLY A 270 -3.77 -15.93 3.68
CA GLY A 270 -4.76 -16.83 3.09
C GLY A 270 -4.50 -18.31 3.31
N ALA A 271 -3.27 -18.71 3.66
CA ALA A 271 -2.89 -20.10 3.97
C ALA A 271 -2.94 -20.41 5.46
N LEU A 272 -3.03 -19.39 6.33
CA LEU A 272 -3.26 -19.59 7.75
C LEU A 272 -4.71 -20.03 7.98
N GLU A 273 -4.91 -21.14 8.67
CA GLU A 273 -6.25 -21.66 8.99
C GLU A 273 -6.90 -20.84 10.11
N ILE A 274 -7.13 -19.55 9.85
CA ILE A 274 -7.71 -18.59 10.82
C ILE A 274 -9.22 -18.81 11.01
N GLY A 275 -9.88 -19.49 10.07
CA GLY A 275 -11.31 -19.83 10.16
C GLY A 275 -12.26 -18.77 9.56
N PHE A 276 -11.74 -17.64 9.05
CA PHE A 276 -12.53 -16.61 8.37
C PHE A 276 -11.70 -15.85 7.34
N PRO A 277 -12.37 -15.09 6.44
CA PRO A 277 -11.69 -14.35 5.40
C PRO A 277 -10.72 -13.29 5.96
N VAL A 278 -9.53 -13.24 5.38
CA VAL A 278 -8.52 -12.21 5.65
C VAL A 278 -8.21 -11.47 4.35
N ALA A 279 -8.26 -10.15 4.41
CA ALA A 279 -7.81 -9.30 3.30
C ALA A 279 -6.69 -8.38 3.77
N VAL A 280 -5.60 -8.33 3.01
CA VAL A 280 -4.46 -7.44 3.28
C VAL A 280 -4.73 -6.09 2.63
N LEU A 281 -4.63 -5.03 3.42
CA LEU A 281 -4.84 -3.65 2.95
C LEU A 281 -3.52 -2.88 2.93
N PRO A 282 -3.32 -2.00 1.95
CA PRO A 282 -2.14 -1.14 1.90
C PRO A 282 -2.12 -0.08 3.01
N THR A 283 -3.29 0.40 3.44
CA THR A 283 -3.48 1.38 4.52
C THR A 283 -4.81 1.13 5.23
N GLY A 284 -4.98 1.66 6.44
CA GLY A 284 -6.25 1.55 7.18
C GLY A 284 -7.39 2.29 6.48
N GLY A 285 -7.11 3.40 5.83
CA GLY A 285 -8.09 4.16 5.04
C GLY A 285 -8.68 3.39 3.86
N TRP A 286 -8.00 2.33 3.41
CA TRP A 286 -8.49 1.48 2.32
C TRP A 286 -9.78 0.73 2.66
N VAL A 287 -10.12 0.58 3.94
CA VAL A 287 -11.38 -0.04 4.40
C VAL A 287 -12.58 0.54 3.67
N SER A 288 -12.61 1.85 3.44
CA SER A 288 -13.72 2.51 2.73
C SER A 288 -13.85 2.12 1.25
N ARG A 289 -12.84 1.48 0.68
CA ARG A 289 -12.77 1.11 -0.76
C ARG A 289 -13.02 -0.38 -1.02
N VAL A 290 -12.90 -1.22 0.01
CA VAL A 290 -13.00 -2.68 -0.12
C VAL A 290 -14.44 -3.16 -0.31
N SER A 291 -15.45 -2.31 -0.09
CA SER A 291 -16.84 -2.66 -0.40
C SER A 291 -16.99 -2.93 -1.89
N VAL A 292 -17.04 -4.19 -2.25
CA VAL A 292 -17.33 -4.62 -3.62
C VAL A 292 -18.82 -4.86 -3.69
N ASP A 293 -19.53 -4.08 -4.50
CA ASP A 293 -20.93 -4.35 -4.81
C ASP A 293 -21.05 -5.75 -5.43
N LYS A 294 -22.09 -6.47 -5.09
CA LYS A 294 -22.34 -7.76 -5.72
C LYS A 294 -22.57 -7.54 -7.21
N PHE A 295 -21.71 -8.08 -8.03
CA PHE A 295 -21.88 -8.05 -9.46
C PHE A 295 -23.04 -8.98 -9.87
N ASN A 296 -24.04 -8.45 -10.52
CA ASN A 296 -25.17 -9.27 -11.00
C ASN A 296 -24.82 -10.03 -12.31
N SER A 297 -23.97 -9.45 -13.15
CA SER A 297 -23.48 -10.04 -14.40
C SER A 297 -22.12 -9.43 -14.71
N PRO A 298 -21.05 -9.90 -14.04
CA PRO A 298 -19.75 -9.27 -14.13
C PRO A 298 -19.16 -9.37 -15.53
N THR A 299 -18.66 -8.24 -16.03
CA THR A 299 -17.84 -8.17 -17.24
C THR A 299 -16.41 -8.58 -16.91
N ALA A 300 -15.77 -9.36 -17.80
CA ALA A 300 -14.42 -9.84 -17.56
C ALA A 300 -13.55 -9.79 -18.82
N VAL A 301 -12.29 -9.40 -18.61
CA VAL A 301 -11.21 -9.58 -19.60
C VAL A 301 -10.20 -10.55 -19.03
N ILE A 302 -9.92 -11.61 -19.80
CA ILE A 302 -9.09 -12.73 -19.38
C ILE A 302 -7.93 -12.88 -20.37
N VAL A 303 -6.70 -12.84 -19.85
CA VAL A 303 -5.46 -12.96 -20.65
C VAL A 303 -4.63 -14.10 -20.08
N GLY A 304 -4.10 -14.98 -20.94
CA GLY A 304 -3.18 -16.01 -20.50
C GLY A 304 -2.31 -16.58 -21.61
N ASP A 305 -1.18 -17.14 -21.20
CA ASP A 305 -0.20 -17.78 -22.08
C ASP A 305 0.06 -16.99 -23.39
N PRO A 306 0.59 -15.74 -23.31
CA PRO A 306 1.00 -15.00 -24.48
C PRO A 306 2.07 -15.74 -25.31
N GLU A 307 2.22 -15.37 -26.57
CA GLU A 307 3.34 -15.83 -27.38
C GLU A 307 4.63 -15.15 -26.91
N PHE A 308 5.65 -15.90 -26.53
CA PHE A 308 6.88 -15.39 -25.95
C PHE A 308 8.11 -15.42 -26.89
N GLY A 309 7.93 -15.84 -28.15
CA GLY A 309 9.00 -15.90 -29.15
C GLY A 309 10.18 -16.80 -28.76
N GLY A 310 9.97 -17.78 -27.90
CA GLY A 310 10.99 -18.70 -27.40
C GLY A 310 11.91 -18.14 -26.33
N LEU A 311 11.75 -16.89 -25.89
CA LEU A 311 12.55 -16.29 -24.81
C LEU A 311 12.14 -16.80 -23.42
N PHE A 312 10.86 -17.14 -23.28
CA PHE A 312 10.29 -17.71 -22.05
C PHE A 312 9.53 -18.98 -22.41
N PRO A 313 9.42 -19.96 -21.50
CA PRO A 313 8.59 -21.14 -21.72
C PRO A 313 7.12 -20.75 -21.88
N GLN A 314 6.39 -21.47 -22.72
CA GLN A 314 4.94 -21.36 -22.78
C GLN A 314 4.31 -21.88 -21.49
N LEU A 315 3.11 -21.41 -21.18
CA LEU A 315 2.37 -21.69 -19.96
C LEU A 315 1.08 -22.45 -20.30
N PRO A 316 1.13 -23.78 -20.56
CA PRO A 316 -0.06 -24.54 -20.93
C PRO A 316 -1.12 -24.56 -19.82
N GLY A 317 -0.73 -24.60 -18.54
CA GLY A 317 -1.65 -24.51 -17.41
C GLY A 317 -2.35 -23.16 -17.35
N ALA A 318 -1.62 -22.06 -17.55
CA ALA A 318 -2.21 -20.72 -17.64
C ALA A 318 -3.17 -20.59 -18.83
N ARG A 319 -2.92 -21.30 -19.94
CA ARG A 319 -3.85 -21.36 -21.08
C ARG A 319 -5.15 -22.07 -20.71
N GLU A 320 -5.06 -23.23 -20.06
CA GLU A 320 -6.22 -23.99 -19.61
C GLU A 320 -7.03 -23.20 -18.58
N GLU A 321 -6.36 -22.60 -17.59
CA GLU A 321 -6.97 -21.68 -16.61
C GLU A 321 -7.74 -20.56 -17.30
N THR A 322 -7.09 -19.86 -18.23
CA THR A 322 -7.66 -18.75 -18.96
C THR A 322 -8.93 -19.14 -19.72
N ILE A 323 -8.93 -20.27 -20.40
CA ILE A 323 -10.10 -20.79 -21.12
C ILE A 323 -11.23 -21.13 -20.14
N ALA A 324 -10.92 -21.80 -19.03
CA ALA A 324 -11.89 -22.17 -18.02
C ALA A 324 -12.54 -20.96 -17.35
N VAL A 325 -11.72 -19.96 -16.97
CA VAL A 325 -12.19 -18.72 -16.36
C VAL A 325 -13.04 -17.93 -17.34
N ALA A 326 -12.60 -17.75 -18.60
CA ALA A 326 -13.36 -17.03 -19.61
C ALA A 326 -14.74 -17.65 -19.89
N LYS A 327 -14.84 -18.97 -19.86
CA LYS A 327 -16.11 -19.68 -19.98
C LYS A 327 -17.10 -19.32 -18.89
N ASN A 328 -16.63 -19.17 -17.64
CA ASN A 328 -17.49 -18.80 -16.51
C ASN A 328 -18.08 -17.39 -16.65
N TYR A 329 -17.38 -16.50 -17.33
CA TYR A 329 -17.83 -15.13 -17.57
C TYR A 329 -18.48 -14.92 -18.95
N GLY A 330 -18.58 -15.97 -19.78
CA GLY A 330 -19.09 -15.86 -21.15
C GLY A 330 -18.25 -14.95 -22.05
N SER A 331 -16.94 -14.80 -21.72
CA SER A 331 -16.00 -13.94 -22.45
C SER A 331 -15.08 -14.75 -23.36
N SER A 332 -14.42 -14.07 -24.32
CA SER A 332 -13.42 -14.67 -25.19
C SER A 332 -12.02 -14.37 -24.65
N PRO A 333 -11.20 -15.38 -24.32
CA PRO A 333 -9.89 -15.14 -23.74
C PRO A 333 -8.89 -14.61 -24.77
N LEU A 334 -7.95 -13.77 -24.32
CA LEU A 334 -6.78 -13.34 -25.07
C LEU A 334 -5.62 -14.30 -24.79
N THR A 335 -5.26 -15.13 -25.78
CA THR A 335 -4.15 -16.13 -25.66
C THR A 335 -3.22 -16.08 -26.86
N GLY A 336 -1.99 -16.60 -26.68
CA GLY A 336 -0.98 -16.66 -27.73
C GLY A 336 -0.73 -15.27 -28.35
N LYS A 337 -0.71 -15.21 -29.68
CA LYS A 337 -0.45 -13.96 -30.44
C LYS A 337 -1.48 -12.84 -30.22
N LYS A 338 -2.65 -13.14 -29.66
CA LYS A 338 -3.70 -12.14 -29.38
C LYS A 338 -3.54 -11.48 -28.01
N ALA A 339 -2.69 -11.99 -27.15
CA ALA A 339 -2.48 -11.43 -25.82
C ALA A 339 -1.57 -10.18 -25.84
N THR A 340 -1.90 -9.23 -26.68
CA THR A 340 -1.17 -7.97 -26.84
C THR A 340 -1.69 -6.89 -25.89
N GLU A 341 -0.84 -5.91 -25.53
CA GLU A 341 -1.26 -4.76 -24.73
C GLU A 341 -2.37 -3.96 -25.45
N GLN A 342 -2.29 -3.83 -26.77
CA GLN A 342 -3.30 -3.12 -27.54
C GLN A 342 -4.68 -3.78 -27.44
N GLU A 343 -4.78 -5.11 -27.61
CA GLU A 343 -6.05 -5.81 -27.53
C GLU A 343 -6.57 -5.86 -26.09
N LEU A 344 -5.68 -6.01 -25.10
CA LEU A 344 -6.03 -5.92 -23.69
C LEU A 344 -6.67 -4.56 -23.37
N ARG A 345 -6.02 -3.45 -23.74
CA ARG A 345 -6.55 -2.10 -23.51
C ARG A 345 -7.85 -1.85 -24.23
N LYS A 346 -7.99 -2.36 -25.45
CA LYS A 346 -9.22 -2.26 -26.24
C LYS A 346 -10.38 -2.98 -25.55
N GLN A 347 -10.16 -4.21 -25.03
CA GLN A 347 -11.21 -4.98 -24.37
C GLN A 347 -11.57 -4.42 -22.99
N VAL A 348 -10.60 -3.94 -22.21
CA VAL A 348 -10.87 -3.25 -20.94
C VAL A 348 -11.66 -1.95 -21.18
N GLY A 349 -11.38 -1.21 -22.25
CA GLY A 349 -12.13 -0.02 -22.65
C GLY A 349 -12.26 1.01 -21.53
N GLN A 350 -13.51 1.33 -21.15
CA GLN A 350 -13.80 2.26 -20.06
C GLN A 350 -13.76 1.63 -18.66
N GLY A 351 -13.65 0.30 -18.59
CA GLY A 351 -13.53 -0.46 -17.37
C GLY A 351 -14.29 -1.79 -17.43
N VAL A 352 -13.83 -2.73 -16.60
CA VAL A 352 -14.43 -4.06 -16.42
C VAL A 352 -14.53 -4.41 -14.93
N ASP A 353 -15.38 -5.37 -14.60
CA ASP A 353 -15.51 -5.83 -13.21
C ASP A 353 -14.32 -6.70 -12.82
N VAL A 354 -13.88 -7.58 -13.72
CA VAL A 354 -12.77 -8.52 -13.48
C VAL A 354 -11.74 -8.45 -14.58
N LEU A 355 -10.48 -8.31 -14.21
CA LEU A 355 -9.32 -8.47 -15.08
C LEU A 355 -8.48 -9.63 -14.55
N HIS A 356 -8.34 -10.70 -15.35
CA HIS A 356 -7.55 -11.86 -15.00
C HIS A 356 -6.36 -12.00 -15.94
N LEU A 357 -5.14 -12.04 -15.36
CA LEU A 357 -3.88 -12.06 -16.09
C LEU A 357 -3.06 -13.28 -15.65
N ALA A 358 -2.99 -14.31 -16.49
CA ALA A 358 -2.26 -15.55 -16.27
C ALA A 358 -1.03 -15.62 -17.21
N THR A 359 0.10 -15.09 -16.75
CA THR A 359 1.31 -14.95 -17.56
C THR A 359 2.57 -14.90 -16.69
N HIS A 360 3.75 -14.87 -17.30
CA HIS A 360 4.99 -14.60 -16.57
C HIS A 360 5.00 -13.20 -15.98
N ALA A 361 5.56 -13.07 -14.78
CA ALA A 361 5.90 -11.81 -14.17
C ALA A 361 7.41 -11.71 -13.93
N LEU A 362 7.96 -10.53 -14.13
CA LEU A 362 9.35 -10.19 -13.84
C LEU A 362 9.36 -9.17 -12.71
N TYR A 363 9.96 -9.55 -11.61
CA TYR A 363 10.12 -8.67 -10.45
C TYR A 363 11.49 -7.99 -10.48
N ASP A 364 11.52 -6.66 -10.30
CA ASP A 364 12.75 -5.87 -10.17
C ASP A 364 12.81 -5.23 -8.78
N PRO A 365 13.66 -5.74 -7.86
CA PRO A 365 13.78 -5.21 -6.52
C PRO A 365 14.45 -3.83 -6.47
N ILE A 366 15.30 -3.50 -7.46
CA ILE A 366 16.04 -2.24 -7.49
C ILE A 366 15.18 -1.11 -8.09
N ALA A 367 14.39 -1.45 -9.11
CA ALA A 367 13.49 -0.53 -9.80
C ALA A 367 12.06 -1.11 -9.85
N PRO A 368 11.30 -1.12 -8.74
CA PRO A 368 9.99 -1.79 -8.65
C PRO A 368 8.97 -1.37 -9.70
N LEU A 369 9.10 -0.17 -10.26
CA LEU A 369 8.28 0.31 -11.39
C LEU A 369 8.62 -0.37 -12.73
N GLN A 370 9.77 -1.04 -12.82
CA GLN A 370 10.15 -1.87 -13.97
C GLN A 370 9.68 -3.32 -13.82
N SER A 371 9.19 -3.72 -12.64
CA SER A 371 8.47 -5.00 -12.51
C SER A 371 7.34 -5.06 -13.53
N SER A 372 7.17 -6.21 -14.20
CA SER A 372 6.29 -6.28 -15.36
C SER A 372 5.58 -7.64 -15.48
N LEU A 373 4.45 -7.61 -16.15
CA LEU A 373 3.78 -8.79 -16.70
C LEU A 373 4.22 -8.94 -18.16
N LEU A 374 4.46 -10.16 -18.61
CA LEU A 374 4.82 -10.40 -20.01
C LEU A 374 3.56 -10.56 -20.86
N LEU A 375 3.43 -9.72 -21.87
CA LEU A 375 2.47 -9.83 -22.96
C LEU A 375 3.22 -10.16 -24.26
N THR A 376 2.58 -10.01 -25.39
CA THR A 376 3.20 -10.22 -26.72
C THR A 376 2.99 -9.02 -27.65
N ASP A 377 3.87 -8.85 -28.62
CA ASP A 377 3.65 -8.01 -29.80
C ASP A 377 3.03 -8.81 -30.99
N GLY A 378 2.75 -10.10 -30.76
CA GLY A 378 2.30 -11.06 -31.73
C GLY A 378 3.35 -12.10 -32.13
N GLU A 379 4.62 -11.87 -31.81
CA GLU A 379 5.75 -12.74 -32.10
C GLU A 379 6.66 -12.94 -30.87
N ASN A 380 6.92 -11.89 -30.11
CA ASN A 380 7.87 -11.87 -29.03
C ASN A 380 7.24 -11.40 -27.71
N ALA A 381 7.87 -11.78 -26.60
CA ALA A 381 7.51 -11.27 -25.27
C ALA A 381 7.77 -9.75 -25.16
N VAL A 382 6.79 -9.03 -24.65
CA VAL A 382 6.87 -7.58 -24.39
C VAL A 382 6.45 -7.30 -22.94
N PRO A 383 7.24 -6.54 -22.15
CA PRO A 383 6.90 -6.26 -20.78
C PRO A 383 5.82 -5.16 -20.67
N LEU A 384 4.72 -5.45 -20.00
CA LEU A 384 3.78 -4.47 -19.46
C LEU A 384 4.25 -4.09 -18.07
N THR A 385 5.01 -3.00 -17.96
CA THR A 385 5.63 -2.58 -16.71
C THR A 385 4.62 -1.96 -15.74
N ALA A 386 4.91 -2.04 -14.44
CA ALA A 386 4.19 -1.33 -13.40
C ALA A 386 4.13 0.19 -13.71
N GLU A 387 5.20 0.74 -14.30
CA GLU A 387 5.22 2.12 -14.76
C GLU A 387 4.22 2.40 -15.89
N ALA A 388 4.12 1.51 -16.89
CA ALA A 388 3.15 1.66 -17.98
C ALA A 388 1.70 1.57 -17.47
N LEU A 389 1.43 0.61 -16.56
CA LEU A 389 0.13 0.47 -15.90
C LEU A 389 -0.24 1.72 -15.09
N PHE A 390 0.72 2.30 -14.46
CA PHE A 390 0.51 3.52 -13.69
C PHE A 390 0.24 4.74 -14.58
N ARG A 391 0.98 4.91 -15.69
CA ARG A 391 0.76 6.03 -16.64
C ARG A 391 -0.56 5.92 -17.37
N HIS A 392 -0.92 4.70 -17.73
CA HIS A 392 -2.13 4.36 -18.48
C HIS A 392 -2.85 3.21 -17.78
N PRO A 393 -3.63 3.50 -16.70
CA PRO A 393 -4.29 2.50 -15.91
C PRO A 393 -5.22 1.60 -16.72
N LEU A 394 -5.26 0.33 -16.34
CA LEU A 394 -6.30 -0.61 -16.74
C LEU A 394 -7.39 -0.57 -15.67
N LYS A 395 -8.59 -0.13 -16.04
CA LYS A 395 -9.69 0.03 -15.09
C LYS A 395 -10.39 -1.30 -14.85
N ALA A 396 -10.19 -1.87 -13.69
CA ALA A 396 -10.88 -3.08 -13.27
C ALA A 396 -11.19 -3.02 -11.77
N SER A 397 -12.36 -3.47 -11.36
CA SER A 397 -12.73 -3.51 -9.93
C SER A 397 -11.94 -4.57 -9.18
N VAL A 398 -11.80 -5.75 -9.78
CA VAL A 398 -11.03 -6.90 -9.26
C VAL A 398 -9.96 -7.27 -10.28
N VAL A 399 -8.73 -7.40 -9.83
CA VAL A 399 -7.61 -7.87 -10.65
C VAL A 399 -7.08 -9.18 -10.06
N VAL A 400 -6.93 -10.20 -10.88
CA VAL A 400 -6.29 -11.47 -10.51
C VAL A 400 -4.99 -11.59 -11.30
N LEU A 401 -3.88 -11.68 -10.59
CA LEU A 401 -2.54 -11.87 -11.13
C LEU A 401 -2.13 -13.32 -10.88
N SER A 402 -2.51 -14.21 -11.80
CA SER A 402 -2.06 -15.60 -11.81
C SER A 402 -0.68 -15.67 -12.49
N ALA A 403 0.33 -15.19 -11.77
CA ALA A 403 1.70 -15.09 -12.27
C ALA A 403 2.69 -15.24 -11.11
N CYS A 404 3.89 -15.74 -11.41
CA CYS A 404 4.92 -15.95 -10.40
C CYS A 404 5.37 -14.64 -9.77
N GLU A 405 5.54 -14.63 -8.44
CA GLU A 405 6.17 -13.53 -7.68
C GLU A 405 5.49 -12.15 -7.82
N THR A 406 4.23 -12.08 -8.27
CA THR A 406 3.53 -10.80 -8.42
C THR A 406 3.27 -10.08 -7.09
N GLY A 407 3.26 -10.84 -5.99
CA GLY A 407 3.15 -10.32 -4.63
C GLY A 407 4.48 -10.19 -3.89
N MET A 408 5.61 -10.61 -4.50
CA MET A 408 6.95 -10.41 -3.93
C MET A 408 7.43 -9.01 -4.29
N GLY A 409 7.43 -8.12 -3.32
CA GLY A 409 8.20 -6.91 -3.31
C GLY A 409 9.33 -7.04 -2.30
N GLU A 410 10.50 -6.46 -2.52
CA GLU A 410 11.34 -6.12 -1.40
C GLU A 410 10.53 -5.17 -0.51
N VAL A 411 10.41 -5.48 0.79
CA VAL A 411 9.93 -4.49 1.75
C VAL A 411 10.99 -3.40 1.79
N ILE A 412 10.86 -2.45 0.89
CA ILE A 412 11.67 -1.23 0.96
C ILE A 412 11.21 -0.51 2.22
N ALA A 413 12.16 -0.05 2.99
CA ALA A 413 11.96 0.74 4.18
C ALA A 413 10.80 1.73 4.00
N GLY A 414 9.69 1.50 4.69
CA GLY A 414 8.48 2.29 4.57
C GLY A 414 7.18 1.50 4.35
N ASP A 415 7.16 0.19 4.62
CA ASP A 415 5.94 -0.64 4.61
C ASP A 415 5.21 -0.77 3.25
N ASP A 416 5.95 -0.80 2.15
CA ASP A 416 5.35 -0.87 0.82
C ASP A 416 5.80 -2.10 0.03
N LEU A 417 4.87 -3.03 -0.21
CA LEU A 417 4.94 -3.96 -1.33
C LEU A 417 4.78 -3.15 -2.63
N LEU A 418 5.91 -2.64 -3.13
CA LEU A 418 5.96 -1.90 -4.38
C LEU A 418 5.92 -2.85 -5.57
N GLY A 419 5.25 -2.46 -6.61
CA GLY A 419 5.26 -3.20 -7.87
C GLY A 419 3.89 -3.21 -8.54
N LEU A 420 3.61 -4.32 -9.21
CA LEU A 420 2.43 -4.50 -10.04
C LEU A 420 1.11 -4.31 -9.28
N THR A 421 0.97 -4.94 -8.11
CA THR A 421 -0.23 -4.86 -7.27
C THR A 421 -0.62 -3.40 -6.98
N ARG A 422 0.37 -2.58 -6.65
CA ARG A 422 0.15 -1.18 -6.34
C ARG A 422 -0.27 -0.36 -7.55
N SER A 423 0.26 -0.68 -8.73
CA SER A 423 -0.13 0.00 -9.96
C SER A 423 -1.60 -0.21 -10.29
N PHE A 424 -2.15 -1.38 -9.98
CA PHE A 424 -3.58 -1.65 -10.14
C PHE A 424 -4.43 -0.92 -9.10
N TYR A 425 -4.02 -0.87 -7.83
CA TYR A 425 -4.71 -0.06 -6.82
C TYR A 425 -4.76 1.42 -7.20
N LEU A 426 -3.67 1.95 -7.76
CA LEU A 426 -3.60 3.32 -8.27
C LEU A 426 -4.45 3.53 -9.52
N GLY A 427 -4.67 2.48 -10.30
CA GLY A 427 -5.59 2.46 -11.43
C GLY A 427 -7.06 2.38 -11.05
N GLY A 428 -7.37 2.35 -9.74
CA GLY A 428 -8.75 2.31 -9.23
C GLY A 428 -9.26 0.92 -8.86
N SER A 429 -8.41 -0.12 -8.93
CA SER A 429 -8.82 -1.47 -8.52
C SER A 429 -9.09 -1.52 -7.02
N ARG A 430 -10.19 -2.15 -6.63
CA ARG A 430 -10.60 -2.31 -5.23
C ARG A 430 -9.94 -3.53 -4.58
N VAL A 431 -9.76 -4.59 -5.37
CA VAL A 431 -9.18 -5.86 -4.94
C VAL A 431 -8.13 -6.31 -5.95
N VAL A 432 -6.97 -6.73 -5.47
CA VAL A 432 -5.95 -7.39 -6.27
C VAL A 432 -5.61 -8.72 -5.59
N VAL A 433 -5.74 -9.81 -6.34
CA VAL A 433 -5.34 -11.16 -5.92
C VAL A 433 -4.01 -11.48 -6.59
N SER A 434 -3.01 -11.86 -5.81
CA SER A 434 -1.67 -12.16 -6.33
C SER A 434 -0.99 -13.26 -5.52
N SER A 435 -0.05 -13.98 -6.13
CA SER A 435 0.77 -14.98 -5.44
C SER A 435 1.90 -14.29 -4.66
N LEU A 436 2.28 -14.87 -3.51
CA LEU A 436 3.40 -14.42 -2.68
C LEU A 436 4.72 -15.14 -3.00
N TRP A 437 4.70 -16.16 -3.81
CA TRP A 437 5.86 -16.97 -4.20
C TRP A 437 5.70 -17.51 -5.61
N PRO A 438 6.80 -18.01 -6.23
CA PRO A 438 6.70 -18.70 -7.51
C PRO A 438 5.78 -19.92 -7.40
N VAL A 439 4.85 -20.05 -8.32
CA VAL A 439 3.99 -21.22 -8.48
C VAL A 439 4.32 -21.90 -9.80
N GLU A 440 4.28 -23.24 -9.82
CA GLU A 440 4.41 -23.99 -11.06
C GLU A 440 3.16 -23.78 -11.92
N ASP A 441 3.35 -23.78 -13.24
CA ASP A 441 2.29 -23.65 -14.24
C ASP A 441 1.38 -24.88 -14.26
#